data_d82d550fbbc4809478faa54d459c27ca
#
_entry.id   d82d550fbbc4809478faa54d459c27ca
#
_cell.length_a   1.000
_cell.length_b   1.000
_cell.length_c   1.000
_cell.angle_alpha   90.00
_cell.angle_beta   90.00
_cell.angle_gamma   90.00
#
_symmetry.space_group_name_H-M   'P 1'
#
loop_
_entity.id
_entity.type
_entity.pdbx_description
1 polymer ?
#
loop_
_entity_poly.entity_id
_entity_poly.type
_entity_poly.pdbx_seq_one_letter_code
_entity_poly.pdbx_strand_id
1 'polypeptide(L)'
;INQEMERLEWLTTFMENFTEFQRLRPNSIIKKAKEVIKFELDLRYEAAAASELSENTNMDESFYVPKVYWDKVTQKILTMEKIIGVPADKIDELNEKKVNKKQAAENLIINFLRQSIRDGYFHADLHQGNLFLNPKGKLLAVDFGIMGRLDKKNRSYLAEIIYGFIKQDYLHIAKIHQ
;
A
#
# COMPACT_ATOMS: atom_id res chain seq x y z
N ILE A 1 14.99 -19.39 3.31
CA ILE A 1 13.67 -19.18 2.66
C ILE A 1 13.46 -20.21 1.55
N ASN A 2 14.34 -20.34 0.52
CA ASN A 2 14.14 -21.32 -0.57
C ASN A 2 14.04 -22.76 -0.07
N GLN A 3 14.94 -23.20 0.81
CA GLN A 3 14.92 -24.55 1.39
C GLN A 3 13.68 -24.81 2.26
N GLU A 4 13.18 -23.81 2.96
CA GLU A 4 11.95 -23.92 3.76
C GLU A 4 10.72 -24.03 2.88
N MET A 5 10.69 -23.27 1.78
CA MET A 5 9.60 -23.34 0.80
C MET A 5 9.57 -24.68 0.07
N GLU A 6 10.73 -25.26 -0.25
CA GLU A 6 10.83 -26.62 -0.83
C GLU A 6 10.31 -27.68 0.14
N ARG A 7 10.61 -27.56 1.43
CA ARG A 7 10.07 -28.45 2.47
C ARG A 7 8.54 -28.34 2.59
N LEU A 8 8.02 -27.12 2.52
CA LEU A 8 6.57 -26.87 2.54
C LEU A 8 5.89 -27.44 1.27
N GLU A 9 6.50 -27.29 0.10
CA GLU A 9 6.00 -27.89 -1.14
C GLU A 9 5.96 -29.44 -1.04
N TRP A 10 6.99 -30.05 -0.46
CA TRP A 10 7.00 -31.49 -0.25
C TRP A 10 5.87 -31.93 0.74
N LEU A 11 5.73 -31.20 1.84
CA LEU A 11 4.71 -31.50 2.85
C LEU A 11 3.29 -31.36 2.27
N THR A 12 3.04 -30.29 1.51
CA THR A 12 1.71 -30.07 0.88
C THR A 12 1.40 -31.10 -0.19
N THR A 13 2.40 -31.56 -0.93
CA THR A 13 2.24 -32.67 -1.89
C THR A 13 1.87 -33.96 -1.17
N PHE A 14 2.44 -34.24 -0.01
CA PHE A 14 2.07 -35.38 0.82
C PHE A 14 0.64 -35.23 1.36
N MET A 15 0.25 -34.05 1.80
CA MET A 15 -1.11 -33.78 2.33
C MET A 15 -2.18 -33.96 1.25
N GLU A 16 -1.92 -33.64 -0.03
CA GLU A 16 -2.89 -33.82 -1.12
C GLU A 16 -3.22 -35.28 -1.43
N ASN A 17 -2.45 -36.23 -0.91
CA ASN A 17 -2.82 -37.66 -0.99
C ASN A 17 -4.03 -38.01 -0.10
N PHE A 18 -4.40 -37.17 0.86
CA PHE A 18 -5.56 -37.38 1.71
C PHE A 18 -6.75 -36.58 1.17
N THR A 19 -7.88 -37.25 1.00
CA THR A 19 -9.12 -36.68 0.41
C THR A 19 -9.64 -35.44 1.14
N GLU A 20 -9.41 -35.36 2.47
CA GLU A 20 -9.81 -34.23 3.30
C GLU A 20 -9.11 -32.92 2.94
N PHE A 21 -7.83 -33.00 2.51
CA PHE A 21 -7.02 -31.84 2.17
C PHE A 21 -7.08 -31.45 0.69
N GLN A 22 -7.57 -32.32 -0.19
CA GLN A 22 -7.66 -32.04 -1.64
C GLN A 22 -8.51 -30.80 -1.95
N ARG A 23 -9.57 -30.56 -1.16
CA ARG A 23 -10.44 -29.38 -1.32
C ARG A 23 -9.70 -28.05 -1.07
N LEU A 24 -8.72 -28.06 -0.19
CA LEU A 24 -7.95 -26.86 0.18
C LEU A 24 -6.87 -26.50 -0.84
N ARG A 25 -6.52 -27.42 -1.75
CA ARG A 25 -5.46 -27.25 -2.77
C ARG A 25 -4.18 -26.66 -2.20
N PRO A 26 -3.59 -27.26 -1.15
CA PRO A 26 -2.47 -26.69 -0.41
C PRO A 26 -1.24 -26.40 -1.29
N ASN A 27 -0.96 -27.22 -2.31
CA ASN A 27 0.11 -26.97 -3.27
C ASN A 27 -0.10 -25.67 -4.06
N SER A 28 -1.34 -25.37 -4.46
CA SER A 28 -1.65 -24.12 -5.17
C SER A 28 -1.40 -22.89 -4.28
N ILE A 29 -1.71 -23.01 -2.99
CA ILE A 29 -1.48 -21.94 -1.99
C ILE A 29 0.02 -21.71 -1.83
N ILE A 30 0.82 -22.77 -1.64
CA ILE A 30 2.28 -22.65 -1.47
C ILE A 30 2.97 -22.12 -2.72
N LYS A 31 2.53 -22.55 -3.92
CA LYS A 31 3.07 -22.00 -5.18
C LYS A 31 2.81 -20.51 -5.30
N LYS A 32 1.58 -20.05 -5.01
CA LYS A 32 1.26 -18.62 -5.01
C LYS A 32 2.06 -17.86 -3.95
N ALA A 33 2.16 -18.39 -2.73
CA ALA A 33 2.98 -17.79 -1.68
C ALA A 33 4.44 -17.64 -2.10
N LYS A 34 5.01 -18.66 -2.76
CA LYS A 34 6.39 -18.63 -3.27
C LYS A 34 6.59 -17.54 -4.36
N GLU A 35 5.60 -17.36 -5.24
CA GLU A 35 5.63 -16.28 -6.23
C GLU A 35 5.58 -14.90 -5.56
N VAL A 36 4.67 -14.70 -4.62
CA VAL A 36 4.55 -13.43 -3.87
C VAL A 36 5.86 -13.13 -3.13
N ILE A 37 6.40 -14.09 -2.38
CA ILE A 37 7.66 -13.91 -1.65
C ILE A 37 8.82 -13.55 -2.59
N LYS A 38 8.90 -14.11 -3.81
CA LYS A 38 9.93 -13.73 -4.77
C LYS A 38 9.82 -12.26 -5.18
N PHE A 39 8.60 -11.74 -5.36
CA PHE A 39 8.38 -10.33 -5.67
C PHE A 39 8.72 -9.44 -4.48
N GLU A 40 8.31 -9.79 -3.27
CA GLU A 40 8.61 -9.04 -2.05
C GLU A 40 10.12 -9.01 -1.70
N LEU A 41 10.86 -10.03 -2.08
CA LEU A 41 12.31 -10.08 -1.86
C LEU A 41 13.13 -9.29 -2.89
N ASP A 42 12.51 -8.75 -3.92
CA ASP A 42 13.18 -7.94 -4.94
C ASP A 42 12.83 -6.46 -4.76
N LEU A 43 13.66 -5.74 -4.02
CA LEU A 43 13.44 -4.33 -3.69
C LEU A 43 13.38 -3.38 -4.90
N ARG A 44 13.69 -3.85 -6.11
CA ARG A 44 13.50 -3.05 -7.34
C ARG A 44 12.02 -2.82 -7.64
N TYR A 45 11.13 -3.74 -7.23
CA TYR A 45 9.68 -3.53 -7.36
C TYR A 45 9.19 -2.43 -6.42
N GLU A 46 9.68 -2.40 -5.19
CA GLU A 46 9.37 -1.33 -4.25
C GLU A 46 9.92 0.02 -4.74
N ALA A 47 11.15 0.05 -5.27
CA ALA A 47 11.73 1.23 -5.90
C ALA A 47 10.88 1.77 -7.07
N ALA A 48 10.37 0.86 -7.92
CA ALA A 48 9.49 1.21 -9.04
C ALA A 48 8.13 1.75 -8.53
N ALA A 49 7.56 1.11 -7.52
CA ALA A 49 6.32 1.53 -6.90
C ALA A 49 6.42 2.93 -6.29
N ALA A 50 7.50 3.20 -5.53
CA ALA A 50 7.79 4.53 -4.99
C ALA A 50 7.92 5.59 -6.09
N SER A 51 8.65 5.28 -7.17
CA SER A 51 8.85 6.21 -8.28
C SER A 51 7.54 6.53 -8.99
N GLU A 52 6.71 5.53 -9.30
CA GLU A 52 5.40 5.72 -9.93
C GLU A 52 4.46 6.55 -9.04
N LEU A 53 4.40 6.25 -7.73
CA LEU A 53 3.59 7.04 -6.82
C LEU A 53 4.09 8.49 -6.72
N SER A 54 5.41 8.70 -6.70
CA SER A 54 6.03 10.03 -6.71
C SER A 54 5.65 10.83 -7.95
N GLU A 55 5.63 10.21 -9.14
CA GLU A 55 5.20 10.85 -10.38
C GLU A 55 3.73 11.24 -10.34
N ASN A 56 2.85 10.34 -9.88
CA ASN A 56 1.42 10.59 -9.80
C ASN A 56 1.07 11.70 -8.79
N THR A 57 1.83 11.81 -7.70
CA THR A 57 1.56 12.75 -6.61
C THR A 57 2.44 14.00 -6.63
N ASN A 58 3.21 14.24 -7.70
CA ASN A 58 4.18 15.35 -7.79
C ASN A 58 3.54 16.75 -7.62
N MET A 59 2.27 16.90 -7.95
CA MET A 59 1.50 18.14 -7.80
C MET A 59 0.73 18.22 -6.47
N ASP A 60 0.81 17.19 -5.64
CA ASP A 60 0.09 17.12 -4.35
C ASP A 60 0.97 17.69 -3.22
N GLU A 61 0.78 18.96 -2.87
CA GLU A 61 1.60 19.65 -1.86
C GLU A 61 1.56 19.00 -0.47
N SER A 62 0.47 18.28 -0.15
CA SER A 62 0.21 17.65 1.16
C SER A 62 0.76 16.23 1.29
N PHE A 63 1.34 15.67 0.22
CA PHE A 63 1.91 14.32 0.20
C PHE A 63 3.33 14.35 -0.36
N TYR A 64 4.19 13.45 0.09
CA TYR A 64 5.56 13.35 -0.38
C TYR A 64 6.06 11.92 -0.38
N VAL A 65 6.65 11.53 -1.48
CA VAL A 65 7.36 10.26 -1.66
C VAL A 65 8.85 10.57 -1.76
N PRO A 66 9.70 9.93 -0.95
CA PRO A 66 11.16 10.12 -1.01
C PRO A 66 11.72 9.73 -2.37
N LYS A 67 12.67 10.50 -2.86
CA LYS A 67 13.35 10.20 -4.12
C LYS A 67 14.11 8.89 -4.04
N VAL A 68 13.95 8.05 -5.05
CA VAL A 68 14.72 6.82 -5.21
C VAL A 68 16.03 7.11 -5.94
N TYR A 69 17.15 6.64 -5.39
CA TYR A 69 18.47 6.72 -6.04
C TYR A 69 18.74 5.42 -6.82
N TRP A 70 18.25 5.37 -8.06
CA TRP A 70 18.28 4.18 -8.90
C TRP A 70 19.66 3.60 -9.16
N ASP A 71 20.70 4.45 -9.20
CA ASP A 71 22.09 4.05 -9.31
C ASP A 71 22.60 3.22 -8.11
N LYS A 72 21.84 3.24 -6.99
CA LYS A 72 22.12 2.51 -5.75
C LYS A 72 21.04 1.51 -5.37
N VAL A 73 20.16 1.17 -6.32
CA VAL A 73 19.13 0.15 -6.14
C VAL A 73 19.61 -1.17 -6.71
N THR A 74 19.45 -2.23 -5.93
CA THR A 74 19.69 -3.62 -6.34
C THR A 74 18.53 -4.49 -5.89
N GLN A 75 18.54 -5.77 -6.21
CA GLN A 75 17.53 -6.71 -5.74
C GLN A 75 17.41 -6.73 -4.20
N LYS A 76 18.51 -6.45 -3.46
CA LYS A 76 18.58 -6.57 -2.00
C LYS A 76 18.79 -5.23 -1.28
N ILE A 77 18.95 -4.15 -2.01
CA ILE A 77 19.23 -2.82 -1.45
C ILE A 77 18.32 -1.81 -2.14
N LEU A 78 17.55 -1.09 -1.35
CA LEU A 78 16.79 0.08 -1.76
C LEU A 78 17.39 1.31 -1.10
N THR A 79 17.82 2.28 -1.91
CA THR A 79 18.38 3.54 -1.42
C THR A 79 17.44 4.67 -1.81
N MET A 80 16.95 5.37 -0.80
CA MET A 80 16.01 6.48 -0.95
C MET A 80 16.51 7.71 -0.20
N GLU A 81 15.93 8.86 -0.53
CA GLU A 81 16.15 10.09 0.18
C GLU A 81 15.77 9.97 1.66
N LYS A 82 16.60 10.54 2.53
CA LYS A 82 16.29 10.60 3.96
C LYS A 82 15.17 11.59 4.21
N ILE A 83 14.05 11.13 4.70
CA ILE A 83 12.94 11.98 5.10
C ILE A 83 13.22 12.66 6.44
N ILE A 84 12.65 13.87 6.61
CA ILE A 84 12.70 14.64 7.84
C ILE A 84 11.25 14.86 8.30
N GLY A 85 10.83 14.10 9.31
CA GLY A 85 9.48 14.16 9.85
C GLY A 85 9.40 13.41 11.17
N VAL A 86 8.24 13.46 11.82
CA VAL A 86 7.94 12.69 13.02
C VAL A 86 7.12 11.47 12.62
N PRO A 87 7.49 10.25 13.03
CA PRO A 87 6.67 9.09 12.80
C PRO A 87 5.25 9.29 13.33
N ALA A 88 4.22 8.88 12.59
CA ALA A 88 2.84 9.12 12.96
C ALA A 88 2.38 8.34 14.20
N ASP A 89 3.11 7.29 14.59
CA ASP A 89 2.89 6.51 15.81
C ASP A 89 3.50 7.16 17.07
N LYS A 90 4.37 8.18 16.92
CA LYS A 90 5.04 8.86 18.05
C LYS A 90 4.24 10.06 18.53
N ILE A 91 3.14 9.80 19.21
CA ILE A 91 2.18 10.84 19.64
C ILE A 91 2.84 11.91 20.50
N ASP A 92 3.73 11.56 21.41
CA ASP A 92 4.41 12.51 22.30
C ASP A 92 5.32 13.46 21.50
N GLU A 93 6.09 12.94 20.57
CA GLU A 93 6.95 13.75 19.68
C GLU A 93 6.11 14.66 18.76
N LEU A 94 4.96 14.18 18.28
CA LEU A 94 4.02 14.99 17.49
C LEU A 94 3.48 16.18 18.30
N ASN A 95 3.20 15.96 19.60
CA ASN A 95 2.75 17.00 20.51
C ASN A 95 3.87 18.03 20.80
N GLU A 96 5.06 17.56 21.14
CA GLU A 96 6.24 18.40 21.39
C GLU A 96 6.58 19.30 20.20
N LYS A 97 6.56 18.73 19.00
CA LYS A 97 6.83 19.47 17.73
C LYS A 97 5.61 20.22 17.21
N LYS A 98 4.51 20.25 17.96
CA LYS A 98 3.25 20.97 17.63
C LYS A 98 2.75 20.67 16.22
N VAL A 99 2.83 19.39 15.82
CA VAL A 99 2.35 18.95 14.50
C VAL A 99 0.83 19.15 14.42
N ASN A 100 0.36 19.72 13.30
CA ASN A 100 -1.06 19.89 13.05
C ASN A 100 -1.72 18.55 12.69
N LYS A 101 -2.13 17.78 13.73
CA LYS A 101 -2.72 16.45 13.55
C LYS A 101 -4.06 16.49 12.82
N LYS A 102 -4.85 17.55 12.99
CA LYS A 102 -6.12 17.71 12.26
C LYS A 102 -5.84 17.82 10.75
N GLN A 103 -4.91 18.71 10.37
CA GLN A 103 -4.53 18.87 8.99
C GLN A 103 -3.93 17.58 8.40
N ALA A 104 -3.13 16.84 9.21
CA ALA A 104 -2.58 15.56 8.78
C ALA A 104 -3.68 14.52 8.49
N ALA A 105 -4.71 14.45 9.33
CA ALA A 105 -5.85 13.53 9.10
C ALA A 105 -6.65 13.92 7.85
N GLU A 106 -6.91 15.21 7.64
CA GLU A 106 -7.56 15.72 6.44
C GLU A 106 -6.72 15.40 5.18
N ASN A 107 -5.42 15.64 5.25
CA ASN A 107 -4.49 15.33 4.17
C ASN A 107 -4.44 13.84 3.87
N LEU A 108 -4.51 12.97 4.87
CA LEU A 108 -4.52 11.51 4.68
C LEU A 108 -5.72 11.07 3.83
N ILE A 109 -6.92 11.53 4.19
CA ILE A 109 -8.14 11.19 3.47
C ILE A 109 -8.10 11.75 2.04
N ILE A 110 -7.73 13.02 1.89
CA ILE A 110 -7.68 13.68 0.58
C ILE A 110 -6.68 12.98 -0.36
N ASN A 111 -5.48 12.68 0.13
CA ASN A 111 -4.46 12.03 -0.68
C ASN A 111 -4.84 10.58 -1.02
N PHE A 112 -5.41 9.83 -0.08
CA PHE A 112 -5.92 8.49 -0.37
C PHE A 112 -7.00 8.52 -1.47
N LEU A 113 -7.95 9.46 -1.42
CA LEU A 113 -8.99 9.60 -2.43
C LEU A 113 -8.43 10.04 -3.78
N ARG A 114 -7.45 10.95 -3.80
CA ARG A 114 -6.77 11.34 -5.03
C ARG A 114 -6.05 10.17 -5.67
N GLN A 115 -5.22 9.48 -4.93
CA GLN A 115 -4.48 8.32 -5.41
C GLN A 115 -5.40 7.21 -5.90
N SER A 116 -6.48 6.89 -5.18
CA SER A 116 -7.39 5.80 -5.55
C SER A 116 -8.33 6.18 -6.69
N ILE A 117 -8.95 7.37 -6.67
CA ILE A 117 -9.98 7.77 -7.64
C ILE A 117 -9.37 8.49 -8.84
N ARG A 118 -8.49 9.49 -8.61
CA ARG A 118 -7.87 10.27 -9.69
C ARG A 118 -6.86 9.43 -10.47
N ASP A 119 -5.92 8.80 -9.73
CA ASP A 119 -4.76 8.14 -10.33
C ASP A 119 -5.02 6.65 -10.56
N GLY A 120 -5.82 6.01 -9.71
CA GLY A 120 -6.06 4.56 -9.73
C GLY A 120 -4.83 3.77 -9.27
N TYR A 121 -3.89 4.43 -8.63
CA TYR A 121 -2.69 3.85 -8.04
C TYR A 121 -2.45 4.47 -6.67
N PHE A 122 -2.47 3.66 -5.62
CA PHE A 122 -2.47 4.14 -4.25
C PHE A 122 -1.68 3.23 -3.33
N HIS A 123 -1.18 3.82 -2.26
CA HIS A 123 -0.53 3.07 -1.18
C HIS A 123 -1.59 2.29 -0.42
N ALA A 124 -1.51 0.95 -0.46
CA ALA A 124 -2.54 0.08 0.11
C ALA A 124 -2.27 -0.31 1.57
N ASP A 125 -1.14 0.10 2.15
CA ASP A 125 -0.74 -0.19 3.53
C ASP A 125 -0.32 1.08 4.29
N LEU A 126 -1.15 2.12 4.24
CA LEU A 126 -0.91 3.40 4.94
C LEU A 126 -1.21 3.28 6.44
N HIS A 127 -0.41 2.51 7.15
CA HIS A 127 -0.47 2.48 8.61
C HIS A 127 0.49 3.51 9.24
N GLN A 128 0.35 3.75 10.55
CA GLN A 128 1.10 4.78 11.27
C GLN A 128 2.63 4.61 11.20
N GLY A 129 3.13 3.36 11.08
CA GLY A 129 4.56 3.06 10.95
C GLY A 129 5.14 3.45 9.60
N ASN A 130 4.31 3.55 8.54
CA ASN A 130 4.74 3.92 7.19
C ASN A 130 4.53 5.40 6.87
N LEU A 131 4.09 6.18 7.86
CA LEU A 131 3.83 7.61 7.70
C LEU A 131 4.67 8.45 8.64
N PHE A 132 5.22 9.53 8.10
CA PHE A 132 5.87 10.59 8.84
C PHE A 132 5.16 11.90 8.58
N LEU A 133 5.17 12.79 9.55
CA LEU A 133 4.50 14.08 9.49
C LEU A 133 5.50 15.22 9.66
N ASN A 134 5.40 16.23 8.83
CA ASN A 134 6.09 17.49 9.10
C ASN A 134 5.23 18.39 10.02
N PRO A 135 5.77 19.50 10.57
CA PRO A 135 5.01 20.38 11.45
C PRO A 135 3.71 20.95 10.85
N LYS A 136 3.65 21.10 9.52
CA LYS A 136 2.46 21.61 8.81
C LYS A 136 1.41 20.52 8.53
N GLY A 137 1.65 19.26 8.93
CA GLY A 137 0.75 18.14 8.67
C GLY A 137 0.88 17.55 7.26
N LYS A 138 1.96 17.85 6.53
CA LYS A 138 2.28 17.16 5.27
C LYS A 138 2.68 15.72 5.56
N LEU A 139 2.14 14.81 4.78
CA LEU A 139 2.42 13.37 4.87
C LEU A 139 3.68 13.03 4.06
N LEU A 140 4.56 12.22 4.66
CA LEU A 140 5.71 11.64 4.01
C LEU A 140 5.57 10.13 4.15
N ALA A 141 5.37 9.44 3.04
CA ALA A 141 5.18 7.98 3.04
C ALA A 141 6.52 7.25 2.85
N VAL A 142 6.60 6.08 3.47
CA VAL A 142 7.70 5.12 3.30
C VAL A 142 7.13 3.72 3.17
N ASP A 143 7.94 2.76 2.74
CA ASP A 143 7.53 1.37 2.53
C ASP A 143 6.43 1.25 1.45
N PHE A 144 6.85 1.00 0.21
CA PHE A 144 5.97 0.91 -0.95
C PHE A 144 5.81 -0.53 -1.43
N GLY A 145 5.99 -1.50 -0.53
CA GLY A 145 5.88 -2.93 -0.83
C GLY A 145 4.45 -3.36 -1.20
N ILE A 146 3.43 -2.69 -0.64
CA ILE A 146 2.02 -3.02 -0.90
C ILE A 146 1.30 -1.84 -1.54
N MET A 147 1.08 -1.95 -2.86
CA MET A 147 0.37 -0.95 -3.65
C MET A 147 -0.92 -1.49 -4.23
N GLY A 148 -1.95 -0.66 -4.29
CA GLY A 148 -3.23 -0.98 -4.92
C GLY A 148 -3.37 -0.36 -6.30
N ARG A 149 -4.03 -1.08 -7.23
CA ARG A 149 -4.41 -0.56 -8.54
C ARG A 149 -5.91 -0.72 -8.76
N LEU A 150 -6.54 0.35 -9.23
CA LEU A 150 -7.93 0.36 -9.66
C LEU A 150 -7.98 0.71 -11.14
N ASP A 151 -8.63 -0.13 -11.93
CA ASP A 151 -8.96 0.20 -13.30
C ASP A 151 -10.04 1.29 -13.35
N LYS A 152 -10.30 1.81 -14.54
CA LYS A 152 -11.26 2.92 -14.74
C LYS A 152 -12.66 2.58 -14.21
N LYS A 153 -13.11 1.33 -14.35
CA LYS A 153 -14.42 0.88 -13.88
C LYS A 153 -14.48 0.89 -12.35
N ASN A 154 -13.50 0.31 -11.70
CA ASN A 154 -13.44 0.24 -10.25
C ASN A 154 -13.25 1.62 -9.61
N ARG A 155 -12.52 2.54 -10.27
CA ARG A 155 -12.39 3.94 -9.83
C ARG A 155 -13.73 4.67 -9.87
N SER A 156 -14.49 4.56 -10.97
CA SER A 156 -15.83 5.12 -11.06
C SER A 156 -16.75 4.54 -10.00
N TYR A 157 -16.69 3.24 -9.82
CA TYR A 157 -17.46 2.53 -8.81
C TYR A 157 -17.19 3.05 -7.38
N LEU A 158 -15.91 3.16 -7.01
CA LEU A 158 -15.51 3.73 -5.72
C LEU A 158 -16.01 5.17 -5.55
N ALA A 159 -15.87 5.99 -6.59
CA ALA A 159 -16.33 7.39 -6.57
C ALA A 159 -17.84 7.50 -6.38
N GLU A 160 -18.63 6.66 -7.04
CA GLU A 160 -20.09 6.63 -6.92
C GLU A 160 -20.53 6.19 -5.52
N ILE A 161 -19.88 5.18 -4.94
CA ILE A 161 -20.14 4.75 -3.55
C ILE A 161 -19.89 5.90 -2.59
N ILE A 162 -18.72 6.55 -2.67
CA ILE A 162 -18.37 7.66 -1.77
C ILE A 162 -19.33 8.84 -1.95
N TYR A 163 -19.67 9.17 -3.19
CA TYR A 163 -20.64 10.23 -3.49
C TYR A 163 -22.02 9.90 -2.91
N GLY A 164 -22.48 8.66 -3.04
CA GLY A 164 -23.75 8.21 -2.47
C GLY A 164 -23.77 8.34 -0.93
N PHE A 165 -22.67 8.01 -0.25
CA PHE A 165 -22.55 8.22 1.20
C PHE A 165 -22.61 9.71 1.57
N ILE A 166 -21.91 10.58 0.85
CA ILE A 166 -21.93 12.04 1.10
C ILE A 166 -23.35 12.60 0.90
N LYS A 167 -24.10 12.08 -0.10
CA LYS A 167 -25.48 12.48 -0.40
C LYS A 167 -26.51 11.74 0.45
N GLN A 168 -26.12 10.77 1.26
CA GLN A 168 -27.00 9.88 2.03
C GLN A 168 -28.00 9.10 1.16
N ASP A 169 -27.64 8.86 -0.10
CA ASP A 169 -28.43 8.06 -1.05
C ASP A 169 -28.04 6.58 -0.98
N TYR A 170 -28.47 5.94 0.09
CA TYR A 170 -28.17 4.53 0.34
C TYR A 170 -28.85 3.58 -0.65
N LEU A 171 -29.97 4.02 -1.25
CA LEU A 171 -30.65 3.23 -2.27
C LEU A 171 -29.83 3.16 -3.56
N HIS A 172 -29.22 4.26 -3.95
CA HIS A 172 -28.31 4.31 -5.08
C HIS A 172 -27.08 3.40 -4.83
N ILE A 173 -26.46 3.50 -3.65
CA ILE A 173 -25.33 2.63 -3.28
C ILE A 173 -25.71 1.16 -3.39
N ALA A 174 -26.88 0.75 -2.86
CA ALA A 174 -27.35 -0.63 -2.91
C ALA A 174 -27.53 -1.15 -4.36
N LYS A 175 -27.99 -0.30 -5.28
CA LYS A 175 -28.13 -0.65 -6.70
C LYS A 175 -26.80 -0.82 -7.42
N ILE A 176 -25.79 -0.06 -7.02
CA ILE A 176 -24.43 -0.14 -7.60
C ILE A 176 -23.77 -1.47 -7.19
N HIS A 177 -24.11 -2.02 -6.04
CA HIS A 177 -23.54 -3.27 -5.52
C HIS A 177 -24.18 -4.56 -6.11
N GLN A 178 -25.23 -4.47 -6.92
CA GLN A 178 -25.85 -5.58 -7.62
C GLN A 178 -25.22 -5.78 -9.00
#